data_253b231d58bdc600676c071d53c93a0c
#
_entry.id   253b231d58bdc600676c071d53c93a0c
#
_cell.length_a   1.000
_cell.length_b   1.000
_cell.length_c   1.000
_cell.angle_alpha   90.00
_cell.angle_beta   90.00
_cell.angle_gamma   90.00
#
_symmetry.space_group_name_H-M   'P 1'
#
loop_
_entity.id
_entity.type
_entity.pdbx_description
1 polymer ?
#
loop_
_entity_poly.entity_id
_entity_poly.type
_entity_poly.pdbx_seq_one_letter_code
_entity_poly.pdbx_strand_id
1 'polypeptide(L)'
;MRRDPFNDVVQSALNSPRKAVVLLMVLGAFGAGYYVGVHGLPPALMPPGASVPGASQDNTSVDFSPKGGCTEAVIAELRAAKTSVHMQAYSFTSKGIIAALIEAHRRGVKVTLVNDKKAADEAGSKVSQAAEAGLDVRVDGAHAIAHNKIMLIDGRTIITGSFNFTNQAENSNAENLLVLHDKSELYQAYEANFQRHLGHSESYVVSQGKVERRGR
;
A
#
# COMPACT_ATOMS: atom_id res chain seq x y z
N MET A 1 3.46 -49.41 -38.04
CA MET A 1 2.76 -48.55 -37.06
C MET A 1 3.46 -48.68 -35.72
N ARG A 2 4.16 -47.67 -35.23
CA ARG A 2 4.75 -47.69 -33.87
C ARG A 2 3.61 -47.50 -32.88
N ARG A 3 3.43 -48.44 -31.93
CA ARG A 3 2.48 -48.29 -30.82
C ARG A 3 2.98 -47.16 -29.92
N ASP A 4 2.09 -46.27 -29.49
CA ASP A 4 2.41 -45.19 -28.57
C ASP A 4 2.50 -45.80 -27.14
N PRO A 5 3.70 -45.78 -26.53
CA PRO A 5 3.90 -46.39 -25.21
C PRO A 5 3.06 -45.72 -24.12
N PHE A 6 2.65 -44.47 -24.30
CA PHE A 6 1.78 -43.75 -23.37
C PHE A 6 0.35 -44.34 -23.36
N ASN A 7 -0.17 -44.67 -24.55
CA ASN A 7 -1.50 -45.27 -24.68
C ASN A 7 -1.61 -46.68 -24.09
N ASP A 8 -0.53 -47.45 -24.18
CA ASP A 8 -0.48 -48.79 -23.57
C ASP A 8 -0.46 -48.72 -22.03
N VAL A 9 0.22 -47.72 -21.43
CA VAL A 9 0.19 -47.47 -19.97
C VAL A 9 -1.18 -47.03 -19.50
N VAL A 10 -1.84 -46.13 -20.20
CA VAL A 10 -3.18 -45.65 -19.89
C VAL A 10 -4.21 -46.78 -19.95
N GLN A 11 -4.18 -47.62 -21.00
CA GLN A 11 -5.07 -48.75 -21.15
C GLN A 11 -4.82 -49.83 -20.10
N SER A 12 -3.55 -50.08 -19.73
CA SER A 12 -3.21 -50.98 -18.62
C SER A 12 -3.72 -50.49 -17.26
N ALA A 13 -3.72 -49.18 -17.03
CA ALA A 13 -4.25 -48.59 -15.79
C ALA A 13 -5.78 -48.66 -15.71
N LEU A 14 -6.48 -48.48 -16.83
CA LEU A 14 -7.95 -48.53 -16.88
C LEU A 14 -8.48 -49.97 -16.63
N ASN A 15 -7.70 -50.99 -16.91
CA ASN A 15 -8.08 -52.39 -16.69
C ASN A 15 -7.90 -52.90 -15.24
N SER A 16 -7.41 -52.06 -14.32
CA SER A 16 -7.23 -52.42 -12.92
C SER A 16 -7.70 -51.26 -12.01
N PRO A 17 -8.78 -51.41 -11.22
CA PRO A 17 -9.31 -50.35 -10.40
C PRO A 17 -8.29 -49.73 -9.44
N ARG A 18 -7.34 -50.53 -8.91
CA ARG A 18 -6.27 -50.03 -8.03
C ARG A 18 -5.24 -49.17 -8.79
N LYS A 19 -4.88 -49.55 -10.04
CA LYS A 19 -3.96 -48.75 -10.88
C LYS A 19 -4.62 -47.49 -11.42
N ALA A 20 -5.93 -47.52 -11.72
CA ALA A 20 -6.69 -46.35 -12.14
C ALA A 20 -6.76 -45.28 -11.02
N VAL A 21 -6.96 -45.70 -9.77
CA VAL A 21 -6.95 -44.81 -8.61
C VAL A 21 -5.56 -44.16 -8.42
N VAL A 22 -4.48 -44.94 -8.52
CA VAL A 22 -3.11 -44.40 -8.43
C VAL A 22 -2.82 -43.40 -9.56
N LEU A 23 -3.22 -43.73 -10.81
CA LEU A 23 -3.05 -42.81 -11.94
C LEU A 23 -3.83 -41.51 -11.77
N LEU A 24 -5.06 -41.57 -11.28
CA LEU A 24 -5.87 -40.37 -10.97
C LEU A 24 -5.26 -39.53 -9.85
N MET A 25 -4.70 -40.15 -8.79
CA MET A 25 -3.99 -39.44 -7.73
C MET A 25 -2.73 -38.74 -8.24
N VAL A 26 -1.94 -39.42 -9.09
CA VAL A 26 -0.73 -38.84 -9.68
C VAL A 26 -1.08 -37.69 -10.62
N LEU A 27 -2.06 -37.87 -11.52
CA LEU A 27 -2.51 -36.81 -12.42
C LEU A 27 -3.13 -35.61 -11.64
N GLY A 28 -3.87 -35.89 -10.57
CA GLY A 28 -4.39 -34.87 -9.65
C GLY A 28 -3.28 -34.09 -8.93
N ALA A 29 -2.24 -34.80 -8.46
CA ALA A 29 -1.09 -34.17 -7.80
C ALA A 29 -0.26 -33.31 -8.79
N PHE A 30 -0.03 -33.82 -10.01
CA PHE A 30 0.63 -33.04 -11.07
C PHE A 30 -0.21 -31.85 -11.52
N GLY A 31 -1.52 -32.02 -11.70
CA GLY A 31 -2.44 -30.94 -12.04
C GLY A 31 -2.51 -29.87 -10.97
N ALA A 32 -2.60 -30.26 -9.70
CA ALA A 32 -2.57 -29.33 -8.57
C ALA A 32 -1.20 -28.65 -8.43
N GLY A 33 -0.11 -29.39 -8.58
CA GLY A 33 1.25 -28.86 -8.56
C GLY A 33 1.50 -27.86 -9.70
N TYR A 34 1.03 -28.18 -10.91
CA TYR A 34 1.11 -27.29 -12.06
C TYR A 34 0.27 -26.02 -11.84
N TYR A 35 -0.98 -26.16 -11.36
CA TYR A 35 -1.85 -25.02 -11.07
C TYR A 35 -1.25 -24.09 -10.02
N VAL A 36 -0.74 -24.63 -8.91
CA VAL A 36 -0.08 -23.83 -7.85
C VAL A 36 1.24 -23.21 -8.35
N GLY A 37 2.00 -23.93 -9.19
CA GLY A 37 3.24 -23.41 -9.77
C GLY A 37 3.05 -22.27 -10.76
N VAL A 38 1.92 -22.27 -11.50
CA VAL A 38 1.62 -21.24 -12.51
C VAL A 38 0.77 -20.09 -11.93
N HIS A 39 -0.15 -20.39 -11.02
CA HIS A 39 -1.16 -19.44 -10.52
C HIS A 39 -1.00 -19.08 -9.04
N GLY A 40 -0.09 -19.72 -8.32
CA GLY A 40 0.03 -19.60 -6.86
C GLY A 40 -1.09 -20.36 -6.11
N LEU A 41 -1.09 -20.23 -4.79
CA LEU A 41 -2.15 -20.82 -3.95
C LEU A 41 -3.48 -20.06 -4.17
N PRO A 42 -4.61 -20.78 -4.26
CA PRO A 42 -5.92 -20.13 -4.26
C PRO A 42 -6.09 -19.23 -3.02
N PRO A 43 -6.73 -18.06 -3.15
CA PRO A 43 -6.91 -17.11 -2.03
C PRO A 43 -7.51 -17.73 -0.76
N ALA A 44 -8.39 -18.73 -0.92
CA ALA A 44 -9.02 -19.44 0.19
C ALA A 44 -8.04 -20.33 1.01
N LEU A 45 -6.87 -20.63 0.48
CA LEU A 45 -5.83 -21.45 1.13
C LEU A 45 -4.64 -20.60 1.63
N MET A 46 -4.69 -19.27 1.44
CA MET A 46 -3.65 -18.39 1.97
C MET A 46 -3.92 -18.06 3.44
N PRO A 47 -2.91 -18.15 4.31
CA PRO A 47 -3.03 -17.68 5.68
C PRO A 47 -3.28 -16.16 5.69
N PRO A 48 -4.04 -15.63 6.67
CA PRO A 48 -4.20 -14.19 6.83
C PRO A 48 -2.83 -13.50 6.91
N GLY A 49 -2.60 -12.49 6.04
CA GLY A 49 -1.31 -11.78 5.98
C GLY A 49 -0.25 -12.41 5.07
N ALA A 50 -0.55 -13.47 4.32
CA ALA A 50 0.38 -13.98 3.31
C ALA A 50 0.36 -13.05 2.07
N SER A 51 1.52 -12.50 1.73
CA SER A 51 1.74 -11.85 0.43
C SER A 51 1.73 -12.90 -0.69
N VAL A 52 1.12 -12.59 -1.82
CA VAL A 52 1.14 -13.45 -3.01
C VAL A 52 2.58 -13.53 -3.52
N PRO A 53 3.23 -14.73 -3.52
CA PRO A 53 4.56 -14.85 -4.09
C PRO A 53 4.48 -14.61 -5.61
N GLY A 54 5.12 -13.58 -6.10
CA GLY A 54 5.16 -13.25 -7.53
C GLY A 54 4.84 -11.79 -7.88
N ALA A 55 4.33 -10.99 -6.95
CA ALA A 55 4.06 -9.57 -7.19
C ALA A 55 5.33 -8.68 -7.20
N SER A 56 6.53 -9.24 -6.97
CA SER A 56 7.75 -8.45 -6.79
C SER A 56 8.65 -8.31 -8.02
N GLN A 57 8.29 -8.81 -9.19
CA GLN A 57 9.13 -8.65 -10.38
C GLN A 57 8.94 -7.30 -11.11
N ASP A 58 7.98 -6.48 -10.72
CA ASP A 58 7.65 -5.24 -11.42
C ASP A 58 7.75 -3.98 -10.54
N ASN A 59 8.60 -3.98 -9.51
CA ASN A 59 8.74 -2.83 -8.60
C ASN A 59 7.38 -2.33 -8.04
N THR A 60 6.48 -3.26 -7.77
CA THR A 60 5.11 -2.98 -7.31
C THR A 60 4.73 -3.99 -6.25
N SER A 61 4.17 -3.54 -5.13
CA SER A 61 3.57 -4.40 -4.10
C SER A 61 2.18 -3.92 -3.72
N VAL A 62 1.37 -4.83 -3.20
CA VAL A 62 0.04 -4.52 -2.68
C VAL A 62 -0.15 -5.22 -1.35
N ASP A 63 -0.66 -4.47 -0.37
CA ASP A 63 -1.05 -4.96 0.94
C ASP A 63 -2.54 -4.71 1.17
N PHE A 64 -3.16 -5.55 1.96
CA PHE A 64 -4.58 -5.45 2.30
C PHE A 64 -4.76 -5.43 3.81
N SER A 65 -5.70 -4.65 4.31
CA SER A 65 -6.13 -4.70 5.71
C SER A 65 -7.50 -5.40 5.83
N PRO A 66 -7.87 -5.89 7.02
CA PRO A 66 -7.22 -5.65 8.30
C PRO A 66 -6.02 -6.56 8.58
N LYS A 67 -5.05 -6.02 9.34
CA LYS A 67 -3.86 -6.73 9.84
C LYS A 67 -2.95 -7.32 8.75
N GLY A 68 -2.96 -6.72 7.58
CA GLY A 68 -2.17 -7.16 6.44
C GLY A 68 -0.84 -6.44 6.26
N GLY A 69 -0.48 -5.51 7.18
CA GLY A 69 0.82 -4.85 7.15
C GLY A 69 0.87 -3.55 6.36
N CYS A 70 -0.28 -2.95 6.02
CA CYS A 70 -0.30 -1.67 5.29
C CYS A 70 0.46 -0.55 6.03
N THR A 71 0.29 -0.46 7.35
CA THR A 71 1.01 0.53 8.19
C THR A 71 2.52 0.28 8.16
N GLU A 72 2.95 -0.97 8.28
CA GLU A 72 4.35 -1.38 8.25
C GLU A 72 4.99 -1.10 6.90
N ALA A 73 4.28 -1.33 5.79
CA ALA A 73 4.74 -1.00 4.44
C ALA A 73 4.98 0.51 4.30
N VAL A 74 4.04 1.35 4.73
CA VAL A 74 4.21 2.82 4.75
C VAL A 74 5.42 3.22 5.59
N ILE A 75 5.58 2.66 6.80
CA ILE A 75 6.70 2.98 7.69
C ILE A 75 8.04 2.56 7.08
N ALA A 76 8.10 1.41 6.40
CA ALA A 76 9.31 0.94 5.73
C ALA A 76 9.77 1.93 4.65
N GLU A 77 8.86 2.43 3.80
CA GLU A 77 9.17 3.43 2.78
C GLU A 77 9.60 4.77 3.38
N LEU A 78 8.95 5.22 4.47
CA LEU A 78 9.34 6.45 5.17
C LEU A 78 10.73 6.34 5.82
N ARG A 79 11.10 5.17 6.34
CA ARG A 79 12.45 4.91 6.86
C ARG A 79 13.50 4.90 5.75
N ALA A 80 13.16 4.43 4.57
CA ALA A 80 14.03 4.41 3.41
C ALA A 80 14.20 5.80 2.76
N ALA A 81 13.28 6.74 2.98
CA ALA A 81 13.27 8.08 2.41
C ALA A 81 14.58 8.85 2.67
N LYS A 82 15.09 9.55 1.63
CA LYS A 82 16.38 10.27 1.64
C LYS A 82 16.24 11.77 1.42
N THR A 83 15.31 12.22 0.57
CA THR A 83 15.24 13.60 0.10
C THR A 83 13.91 14.28 0.38
N SER A 84 12.80 13.63 0.03
CA SER A 84 11.49 14.26 0.13
C SER A 84 10.35 13.26 0.38
N VAL A 85 9.34 13.72 1.11
CA VAL A 85 8.04 13.05 1.26
C VAL A 85 6.95 14.09 1.04
N HIS A 86 6.10 13.86 0.04
CA HIS A 86 4.87 14.61 -0.19
C HIS A 86 3.68 13.71 0.16
N MET A 87 2.87 14.11 1.10
CA MET A 87 1.74 13.33 1.60
C MET A 87 0.42 14.08 1.40
N GLN A 88 -0.58 13.42 0.81
CA GLN A 88 -1.97 13.87 0.86
C GLN A 88 -2.78 12.89 1.71
N ALA A 89 -3.48 13.41 2.70
CA ALA A 89 -4.27 12.59 3.61
C ALA A 89 -5.67 13.18 3.82
N TYR A 90 -6.67 12.29 3.84
CA TYR A 90 -7.97 12.62 4.40
C TYR A 90 -7.90 12.45 5.92
N SER A 91 -8.06 11.25 6.45
CA SER A 91 -7.93 10.98 7.88
C SER A 91 -6.50 10.51 8.21
N PHE A 92 -5.88 11.15 9.19
CA PHE A 92 -4.51 10.87 9.61
C PHE A 92 -4.41 10.78 11.13
N THR A 93 -4.49 9.57 11.68
CA THR A 93 -4.46 9.31 13.13
C THR A 93 -3.41 8.29 13.57
N SER A 94 -2.68 7.65 12.63
CA SER A 94 -1.69 6.62 12.93
C SER A 94 -0.50 7.16 13.70
N LYS A 95 -0.28 6.65 14.91
CA LYS A 95 0.88 7.00 15.75
C LYS A 95 2.19 6.52 15.14
N GLY A 96 2.19 5.37 14.47
CA GLY A 96 3.40 4.82 13.82
C GLY A 96 3.83 5.65 12.62
N ILE A 97 2.88 6.04 11.76
CA ILE A 97 3.17 6.81 10.56
C ILE A 97 3.66 8.23 10.92
N ILE A 98 3.01 8.93 11.89
CA ILE A 98 3.50 10.25 12.29
C ILE A 98 4.89 10.17 12.91
N ALA A 99 5.20 9.16 13.71
CA ALA A 99 6.54 8.98 14.27
C ALA A 99 7.58 8.78 13.15
N ALA A 100 7.28 7.97 12.12
CA ALA A 100 8.17 7.74 11.00
C ALA A 100 8.38 9.01 10.14
N LEU A 101 7.34 9.84 9.93
CA LEU A 101 7.44 11.14 9.24
C LEU A 101 8.35 12.11 10.01
N ILE A 102 8.18 12.21 11.33
CA ILE A 102 9.02 13.07 12.19
C ILE A 102 10.47 12.57 12.17
N GLU A 103 10.70 11.27 12.22
CA GLU A 103 12.03 10.68 12.12
C GLU A 103 12.67 10.98 10.76
N ALA A 104 11.94 10.84 9.65
CA ALA A 104 12.42 11.22 8.33
C ALA A 104 12.80 12.71 8.28
N HIS A 105 11.95 13.60 8.81
CA HIS A 105 12.25 15.02 8.90
C HIS A 105 13.52 15.31 9.72
N ARG A 106 13.71 14.67 10.85
CA ARG A 106 14.92 14.79 11.68
C ARG A 106 16.20 14.31 10.97
N ARG A 107 16.08 13.38 10.03
CA ARG A 107 17.19 12.94 9.15
C ARG A 107 17.48 13.95 8.02
N GLY A 108 16.70 15.04 7.90
CA GLY A 108 16.86 16.06 6.87
C GLY A 108 15.98 15.85 5.63
N VAL A 109 15.09 14.85 5.64
CA VAL A 109 14.10 14.66 4.57
C VAL A 109 13.10 15.80 4.60
N LYS A 110 12.84 16.42 3.44
CA LYS A 110 11.82 17.48 3.31
C LYS A 110 10.43 16.83 3.29
N VAL A 111 9.66 17.04 4.35
CA VAL A 111 8.31 16.49 4.49
C VAL A 111 7.27 17.59 4.33
N THR A 112 6.37 17.43 3.35
CA THR A 112 5.22 18.32 3.13
C THR A 112 3.93 17.49 3.19
N LEU A 113 3.01 17.88 4.07
CA LEU A 113 1.70 17.27 4.27
C LEU A 113 0.58 18.21 3.81
N VAL A 114 -0.30 17.72 2.95
CA VAL A 114 -1.59 18.37 2.61
C VAL A 114 -2.70 17.48 3.17
N ASN A 115 -3.45 17.99 4.15
CA ASN A 115 -4.56 17.27 4.78
C ASN A 115 -5.91 17.94 4.44
N ASP A 116 -6.99 17.15 4.43
CA ASP A 116 -8.34 17.70 4.38
C ASP A 116 -8.55 18.67 5.55
N LYS A 117 -9.14 19.85 5.28
CA LYS A 117 -9.28 20.94 6.27
C LYS A 117 -10.15 20.54 7.46
N LYS A 118 -11.22 19.76 7.22
CA LYS A 118 -12.14 19.34 8.28
C LYS A 118 -11.51 18.19 9.08
N ALA A 119 -10.95 17.20 8.39
CA ALA A 119 -10.32 16.05 9.02
C ALA A 119 -9.06 16.43 9.82
N ALA A 120 -8.38 17.52 9.49
CA ALA A 120 -7.26 18.04 10.27
C ALA A 120 -7.62 18.38 11.72
N ASP A 121 -8.87 18.78 11.96
CA ASP A 121 -9.38 19.18 13.28
C ASP A 121 -10.12 18.06 14.03
N GLU A 122 -10.26 16.89 13.42
CA GLU A 122 -10.92 15.75 14.06
C GLU A 122 -10.12 15.23 15.26
N ALA A 123 -10.85 14.65 16.23
CA ALA A 123 -10.25 14.08 17.41
C ALA A 123 -9.24 12.95 17.04
N GLY A 124 -8.05 13.02 17.59
CA GLY A 124 -6.98 12.05 17.33
C GLY A 124 -6.15 12.35 16.07
N SER A 125 -6.49 13.39 15.28
CA SER A 125 -5.68 13.84 14.15
C SER A 125 -4.22 14.08 14.57
N LYS A 126 -3.28 13.75 13.67
CA LYS A 126 -1.83 13.93 13.86
C LYS A 126 -1.29 15.18 13.16
N VAL A 127 -2.18 15.99 12.57
CA VAL A 127 -1.82 17.20 11.82
C VAL A 127 -1.13 18.22 12.71
N SER A 128 -1.68 18.49 13.91
CA SER A 128 -1.04 19.40 14.88
C SER A 128 0.33 18.89 15.32
N GLN A 129 0.45 17.60 15.61
CA GLN A 129 1.72 16.98 15.99
C GLN A 129 2.77 17.09 14.87
N ALA A 130 2.37 16.98 13.61
CA ALA A 130 3.24 17.18 12.46
C ALA A 130 3.75 18.62 12.40
N ALA A 131 2.86 19.61 12.55
CA ALA A 131 3.21 21.02 12.54
C ALA A 131 4.11 21.42 13.72
N GLU A 132 3.84 20.92 14.92
CA GLU A 132 4.68 21.11 16.13
C GLU A 132 6.08 20.54 15.96
N ALA A 133 6.21 19.46 15.20
CA ALA A 133 7.50 18.86 14.89
C ALA A 133 8.26 19.58 13.76
N GLY A 134 7.70 20.65 13.18
CA GLY A 134 8.35 21.47 12.16
C GLY A 134 8.16 20.99 10.72
N LEU A 135 7.25 20.05 10.46
CA LEU A 135 6.91 19.64 9.10
C LEU A 135 6.15 20.78 8.38
N ASP A 136 6.28 20.90 7.04
CA ASP A 136 5.45 21.81 6.24
C ASP A 136 4.04 21.22 6.11
N VAL A 137 3.11 21.76 6.89
CA VAL A 137 1.73 21.28 6.95
C VAL A 137 0.79 22.27 6.32
N ARG A 138 -0.07 21.76 5.44
CA ARG A 138 -1.11 22.50 4.74
C ARG A 138 -2.46 21.84 4.91
N VAL A 139 -3.53 22.61 4.81
CA VAL A 139 -4.91 22.11 4.82
C VAL A 139 -5.66 22.56 3.57
N ASP A 140 -6.24 21.57 2.90
CA ASP A 140 -7.04 21.79 1.68
C ASP A 140 -8.51 21.97 2.06
N GLY A 141 -9.01 23.18 1.89
CA GLY A 141 -10.43 23.54 2.06
C GLY A 141 -11.13 23.90 0.75
N ALA A 142 -10.46 23.73 -0.40
CA ALA A 142 -11.04 24.03 -1.70
C ALA A 142 -12.05 22.99 -2.20
N HIS A 143 -11.99 21.78 -1.63
CA HIS A 143 -12.86 20.67 -1.99
C HIS A 143 -13.89 20.40 -0.89
N ALA A 144 -15.03 19.79 -1.25
CA ALA A 144 -16.00 19.31 -0.28
C ALA A 144 -15.35 18.31 0.70
N ILE A 145 -14.48 17.43 0.15
CA ILE A 145 -13.63 16.50 0.86
C ILE A 145 -12.33 16.32 0.04
N ALA A 146 -11.18 16.62 0.61
CA ALA A 146 -9.87 16.29 0.04
C ALA A 146 -9.52 14.81 0.39
N HIS A 147 -10.07 13.86 -0.37
CA HIS A 147 -10.15 12.44 0.03
C HIS A 147 -8.97 11.58 -0.44
N ASN A 148 -7.85 12.17 -0.83
CA ASN A 148 -6.66 11.44 -1.27
C ASN A 148 -5.94 10.71 -0.11
N LYS A 149 -5.33 9.57 -0.41
CA LYS A 149 -4.44 8.80 0.45
C LYS A 149 -3.20 8.49 -0.37
N ILE A 150 -2.26 9.41 -0.37
CA ILE A 150 -1.09 9.36 -1.25
C ILE A 150 0.16 9.73 -0.47
N MET A 151 1.26 9.02 -0.73
CA MET A 151 2.60 9.49 -0.43
C MET A 151 3.47 9.38 -1.67
N LEU A 152 4.26 10.40 -1.92
CA LEU A 152 5.25 10.47 -2.98
C LEU A 152 6.60 10.64 -2.34
N ILE A 153 7.53 9.71 -2.56
CA ILE A 153 8.81 9.66 -1.86
C ILE A 153 9.96 9.69 -2.86
N ASP A 154 10.89 10.59 -2.66
CA ASP A 154 12.19 10.68 -3.36
C ASP A 154 12.12 10.72 -4.90
N GLY A 155 11.03 11.20 -5.48
CA GLY A 155 10.86 11.26 -6.93
C GLY A 155 10.59 9.91 -7.60
N ARG A 156 10.43 8.81 -6.85
CA ARG A 156 10.38 7.45 -7.39
C ARG A 156 9.35 6.52 -6.78
N THR A 157 8.95 6.70 -5.54
CA THR A 157 7.98 5.84 -4.85
C THR A 157 6.63 6.51 -4.75
N ILE A 158 5.58 5.78 -5.11
CA ILE A 158 4.19 6.19 -4.96
C ILE A 158 3.51 5.20 -4.03
N ILE A 159 2.87 5.69 -2.99
CA ILE A 159 1.96 4.93 -2.14
C ILE A 159 0.56 5.47 -2.38
N THR A 160 -0.40 4.60 -2.69
CA THR A 160 -1.79 4.98 -2.93
C THR A 160 -2.75 3.83 -2.62
N GLY A 161 -4.05 4.10 -2.60
CA GLY A 161 -5.08 3.09 -2.35
C GLY A 161 -6.29 3.67 -1.61
N SER A 162 -7.07 2.79 -1.01
CA SER A 162 -8.19 3.20 -0.14
C SER A 162 -7.75 3.43 1.32
N PHE A 163 -6.55 2.94 1.69
CA PHE A 163 -6.03 2.92 3.05
C PHE A 163 -5.83 4.33 3.62
N ASN A 164 -6.72 4.76 4.54
CA ASN A 164 -6.47 5.95 5.35
C ASN A 164 -5.30 5.69 6.31
N PHE A 165 -4.50 6.70 6.57
CA PHE A 165 -3.34 6.58 7.48
C PHE A 165 -3.79 6.56 8.94
N THR A 166 -4.58 5.55 9.29
CA THR A 166 -5.24 5.42 10.60
C THR A 166 -5.08 4.02 11.18
N ASN A 167 -5.16 3.93 12.51
CA ASN A 167 -5.16 2.64 13.19
C ASN A 167 -6.43 1.80 12.86
N GLN A 168 -7.56 2.47 12.60
CA GLN A 168 -8.79 1.80 12.19
C GLN A 168 -8.66 1.16 10.81
N ALA A 169 -8.01 1.85 9.85
CA ALA A 169 -7.74 1.29 8.54
C ALA A 169 -6.89 0.01 8.62
N GLU A 170 -5.85 -0.03 9.49
CA GLU A 170 -5.01 -1.22 9.66
C GLU A 170 -5.72 -2.39 10.32
N ASN A 171 -6.54 -2.12 11.35
CA ASN A 171 -6.99 -3.18 12.25
C ASN A 171 -8.45 -3.62 12.04
N SER A 172 -9.26 -2.82 11.36
CA SER A 172 -10.71 -3.02 11.34
C SER A 172 -11.35 -2.91 9.95
N ASN A 173 -10.83 -2.05 9.07
CA ASN A 173 -11.41 -1.85 7.75
C ASN A 173 -10.83 -2.84 6.73
N ALA A 174 -11.61 -3.12 5.69
CA ALA A 174 -11.10 -3.76 4.47
C ALA A 174 -10.59 -2.67 3.53
N GLU A 175 -9.26 -2.54 3.41
CA GLU A 175 -8.60 -1.54 2.58
C GLU A 175 -7.53 -2.19 1.70
N ASN A 176 -7.04 -1.43 0.73
CA ASN A 176 -5.86 -1.77 -0.05
C ASN A 176 -4.82 -0.64 0.01
N LEU A 177 -3.55 -1.03 -0.03
CA LEU A 177 -2.40 -0.16 -0.15
C LEU A 177 -1.54 -0.66 -1.30
N LEU A 178 -1.25 0.19 -2.26
CA LEU A 178 -0.38 -0.09 -3.40
C LEU A 178 0.90 0.72 -3.26
N VAL A 179 2.06 0.06 -3.35
CA VAL A 179 3.38 0.69 -3.39
C VAL A 179 3.99 0.44 -4.75
N LEU A 180 4.37 1.52 -5.43
CA LEU A 180 4.92 1.52 -6.77
C LEU A 180 6.29 2.19 -6.76
N HIS A 181 7.32 1.52 -7.28
CA HIS A 181 8.64 2.11 -7.43
C HIS A 181 8.99 2.33 -8.91
N ASP A 182 9.71 3.41 -9.19
CA ASP A 182 10.32 3.70 -10.48
C ASP A 182 9.33 3.81 -11.66
N LYS A 183 8.08 4.22 -11.40
CA LYS A 183 7.06 4.52 -12.40
C LYS A 183 7.07 6.02 -12.69
N SER A 184 8.09 6.52 -13.39
CA SER A 184 8.39 7.95 -13.55
C SER A 184 7.23 8.78 -14.10
N GLU A 185 6.55 8.34 -15.16
CA GLU A 185 5.41 9.06 -15.75
C GLU A 185 4.22 9.16 -14.76
N LEU A 186 3.94 8.05 -14.08
CA LEU A 186 2.88 8.02 -13.07
C LEU A 186 3.25 8.90 -11.87
N TYR A 187 4.51 8.87 -11.42
CA TYR A 187 4.99 9.74 -10.36
C TYR A 187 4.79 11.22 -10.72
N GLN A 188 5.17 11.63 -11.94
CA GLN A 188 4.99 13.00 -12.41
C GLN A 188 3.52 13.42 -12.42
N ALA A 189 2.61 12.53 -12.82
CA ALA A 189 1.17 12.81 -12.81
C ALA A 189 0.64 13.03 -11.38
N TYR A 190 1.05 12.18 -10.43
CA TYR A 190 0.70 12.34 -9.02
C TYR A 190 1.33 13.60 -8.41
N GLU A 191 2.59 13.86 -8.70
CA GLU A 191 3.30 15.06 -8.23
C GLU A 191 2.64 16.34 -8.75
N ALA A 192 2.29 16.40 -10.03
CA ALA A 192 1.55 17.53 -10.60
C ALA A 192 0.19 17.73 -9.92
N ASN A 193 -0.50 16.66 -9.55
CA ASN A 193 -1.73 16.74 -8.76
C ASN A 193 -1.46 17.26 -7.34
N PHE A 194 -0.44 16.72 -6.66
CA PHE A 194 -0.04 17.20 -5.33
C PHE A 194 0.26 18.69 -5.33
N GLN A 195 1.02 19.19 -6.31
CA GLN A 195 1.37 20.60 -6.42
C GLN A 195 0.13 21.50 -6.64
N ARG A 196 -0.89 21.05 -7.38
CA ARG A 196 -2.16 21.78 -7.50
C ARG A 196 -2.86 21.92 -6.15
N HIS A 197 -2.96 20.83 -5.37
CA HIS A 197 -3.56 20.87 -4.04
C HIS A 197 -2.75 21.74 -3.07
N LEU A 198 -1.43 21.63 -3.10
CA LEU A 198 -0.53 22.47 -2.31
C LEU A 198 -0.72 23.96 -2.64
N GLY A 199 -0.92 24.27 -3.94
CA GLY A 199 -1.05 25.64 -4.45
C GLY A 199 -2.26 26.40 -3.91
N HIS A 200 -3.36 25.73 -3.59
CA HIS A 200 -4.57 26.34 -3.04
C HIS A 200 -4.80 26.04 -1.55
N SER A 201 -3.90 25.29 -0.91
CA SER A 201 -4.01 24.94 0.50
C SER A 201 -3.52 26.06 1.41
N GLU A 202 -4.16 26.20 2.57
CA GLU A 202 -3.77 27.13 3.62
C GLU A 202 -2.62 26.56 4.45
N SER A 203 -1.70 27.38 4.90
CA SER A 203 -0.66 26.99 5.86
C SER A 203 -1.29 26.64 7.21
N TYR A 204 -0.84 25.53 7.81
CA TYR A 204 -1.29 25.11 9.14
C TYR A 204 -0.10 25.16 10.09
N VAL A 205 -0.11 26.14 10.97
CA VAL A 205 0.98 26.39 11.92
C VAL A 205 0.47 26.30 13.35
N VAL A 206 1.22 25.66 14.22
CA VAL A 206 0.93 25.68 15.67
C VAL A 206 1.92 26.61 16.35
N SER A 207 1.42 27.66 16.98
CA SER A 207 2.21 28.63 17.74
C SER A 207 1.62 28.78 19.14
N GLN A 208 2.46 28.57 20.17
CA GLN A 208 2.05 28.65 21.59
C GLN A 208 0.79 27.80 21.93
N GLY A 209 0.69 26.61 21.32
CA GLY A 209 -0.45 25.72 21.50
C GLY A 209 -1.74 26.15 20.77
N LYS A 210 -1.67 27.19 19.92
CA LYS A 210 -2.79 27.65 19.09
C LYS A 210 -2.52 27.34 17.62
N VAL A 211 -3.55 26.89 16.94
CA VAL A 211 -3.52 26.65 15.49
C VAL A 211 -3.73 27.98 14.76
N GLU A 212 -2.80 28.34 13.90
CA GLU A 212 -2.93 29.45 12.95
C GLU A 212 -3.01 28.91 11.52
N ARG A 213 -3.94 29.44 10.73
CA ARG A 213 -4.08 29.13 9.30
C ARG A 213 -3.90 30.42 8.51
N ARG A 214 -3.01 30.39 7.54
CA ARG A 214 -2.76 31.55 6.67
C ARG A 214 -2.95 31.10 5.22
N GLY A 215 -3.91 31.71 4.55
CA GLY A 215 -4.03 31.64 3.10
C GLY A 215 -2.81 32.27 2.41
N ARG A 216 -2.59 31.89 1.17
CA ARG A 216 -1.62 32.56 0.30
C ARG A 216 -2.20 33.86 -0.24
#